data_e5134de3b92d4ac347dc48474235455b
#
_entry.id   e5134de3b92d4ac347dc48474235455b
#
_cell.length_a   1.000
_cell.length_b   1.000
_cell.length_c   1.000
_cell.angle_alpha   90.00
_cell.angle_beta   90.00
_cell.angle_gamma   90.00
#
_symmetry.space_group_name_H-M   'P 1'
#
loop_
_entity.id
_entity.type
_entity.pdbx_description
1 polymer ?
#
loop_
_entity_poly.entity_id
_entity_poly.type
_entity_poly.pdbx_seq_one_letter_code
_entity_poly.pdbx_strand_id
1 'polypeptide(L)'
;MKKRITSEFELSLTGTLIHLDRSDGENITGFDNLGIGLKYELIESAPHEAVVSVALSYEVGGTGRRAVGAESFDTLTPTVLAGKGFGDLPDRLAVLRPLAVAGLLGVQIPAGRHPDVLVWGGVIEYSLPYLESFVKRVNLSPPLNRLVPLVEIEMRTNLDRDSPGRLRGTVNPGFVWVGDVLQIGLEAVAPLDDGSGRGVGVRGFLRVSLDALLGERFGRPLFGSP
;
A
#
# COMPACT_ATOMS: atom_id res chain seq x y z
N MET A 1 -1.07 4.41 -11.54
CA MET A 1 -1.08 3.46 -12.68
C MET A 1 0.13 2.55 -12.55
N LYS A 2 0.01 1.26 -12.79
CA LYS A 2 1.10 0.28 -12.73
C LYS A 2 1.14 -0.52 -14.03
N LYS A 3 2.35 -0.83 -14.51
CA LYS A 3 2.55 -1.63 -15.73
C LYS A 3 3.71 -2.61 -15.52
N ARG A 4 3.46 -3.89 -15.74
CA ARG A 4 4.53 -4.89 -15.84
C ARG A 4 5.32 -4.68 -17.13
N ILE A 5 6.62 -4.59 -16.99
CA ILE A 5 7.57 -4.48 -18.10
C ILE A 5 8.08 -5.88 -18.47
N THR A 6 8.46 -6.66 -17.46
CA THR A 6 8.74 -8.11 -17.55
C THR A 6 7.89 -8.84 -16.51
N SER A 7 8.05 -10.15 -16.36
CA SER A 7 7.43 -10.94 -15.28
C SER A 7 7.78 -10.40 -13.89
N GLU A 8 9.05 -9.98 -13.70
CA GLU A 8 9.59 -9.55 -12.41
C GLU A 8 9.62 -8.02 -12.22
N PHE A 9 9.56 -7.24 -13.33
CA PHE A 9 9.77 -5.79 -13.31
C PHE A 9 8.50 -5.01 -13.55
N GLU A 10 8.14 -4.12 -12.62
CA GLU A 10 6.97 -3.24 -12.66
C GLU A 10 7.38 -1.76 -12.63
N LEU A 11 6.79 -0.97 -13.51
CA LEU A 11 6.82 0.49 -13.48
C LEU A 11 5.49 1.03 -12.93
N SER A 12 5.56 2.03 -12.05
CA SER A 12 4.38 2.69 -11.51
C SER A 12 4.44 4.20 -11.63
N LEU A 13 3.26 4.81 -11.79
CA LEU A 13 3.03 6.24 -11.70
C LEU A 13 1.94 6.47 -10.65
N THR A 14 2.21 7.31 -9.65
CA THR A 14 1.32 7.55 -8.52
C THR A 14 1.01 9.05 -8.41
N GLY A 15 -0.25 9.37 -8.17
CA GLY A 15 -0.72 10.69 -7.79
C GLY A 15 -1.84 10.51 -6.77
N THR A 16 -1.78 11.26 -5.67
CA THR A 16 -2.75 11.18 -4.58
C THR A 16 -3.57 12.46 -4.53
N LEU A 17 -4.89 12.35 -4.52
CA LEU A 17 -5.79 13.47 -4.23
C LEU A 17 -6.06 13.50 -2.73
N ILE A 18 -5.76 14.62 -2.10
CA ILE A 18 -5.92 14.85 -0.67
C ILE A 18 -7.04 15.88 -0.46
N HIS A 19 -7.96 15.57 0.45
CA HIS A 19 -8.96 16.51 0.97
C HIS A 19 -8.76 16.63 2.47
N LEU A 20 -8.51 17.85 2.94
CA LEU A 20 -8.37 18.19 4.36
C LEU A 20 -9.62 18.92 4.83
N ASP A 21 -10.35 18.31 5.77
CA ASP A 21 -11.43 18.95 6.49
C ASP A 21 -10.86 19.62 7.74
N ARG A 22 -10.95 20.94 7.80
CA ARG A 22 -10.33 21.76 8.84
C ARG A 22 -11.41 22.37 9.72
N SER A 23 -11.31 22.12 11.01
CA SER A 23 -12.23 22.67 12.00
C SER A 23 -12.11 24.19 12.20
N ASP A 24 -11.01 24.79 11.74
CA ASP A 24 -10.63 26.20 11.94
C ASP A 24 -10.52 27.05 10.67
N GLY A 25 -10.96 26.51 9.52
CA GLY A 25 -10.79 27.20 8.25
C GLY A 25 -11.52 26.55 7.08
N GLU A 26 -11.17 26.99 5.87
CA GLU A 26 -11.71 26.42 4.64
C GLU A 26 -11.11 25.03 4.36
N ASN A 27 -11.96 24.11 3.89
CA ASN A 27 -11.54 22.81 3.40
C ASN A 27 -10.60 22.95 2.21
N ILE A 28 -9.55 22.16 2.19
CA ILE A 28 -8.53 22.22 1.16
C ILE A 28 -8.49 20.91 0.40
N THR A 29 -8.57 20.99 -0.93
CA THR A 29 -8.39 19.83 -1.81
C THR A 29 -7.24 20.10 -2.78
N GLY A 30 -6.40 19.10 -3.00
CA GLY A 30 -5.29 19.20 -3.95
C GLY A 30 -4.63 17.85 -4.20
N PHE A 31 -3.81 17.80 -5.23
CA PHE A 31 -2.95 16.65 -5.48
C PHE A 31 -1.67 16.76 -4.68
N ASP A 32 -1.20 15.61 -4.18
CA ASP A 32 0.15 15.43 -3.69
C ASP A 32 1.14 15.34 -4.85
N ASN A 33 2.43 15.28 -4.54
CA ASN A 33 3.47 15.18 -5.54
C ASN A 33 3.32 13.93 -6.41
N LEU A 34 3.76 14.06 -7.65
CA LEU A 34 3.81 12.93 -8.59
C LEU A 34 4.92 11.96 -8.18
N GLY A 35 4.58 10.69 -8.04
CA GLY A 35 5.51 9.61 -7.76
C GLY A 35 5.74 8.70 -8.96
N ILE A 36 7.00 8.35 -9.20
CA ILE A 36 7.44 7.35 -10.19
C ILE A 36 8.08 6.22 -9.42
N GLY A 37 7.68 4.96 -9.68
CA GLY A 37 8.19 3.80 -8.96
C GLY A 37 8.64 2.69 -9.90
N LEU A 38 9.71 2.03 -9.49
CA LEU A 38 10.23 0.79 -10.08
C LEU A 38 10.18 -0.30 -9.01
N LYS A 39 9.68 -1.48 -9.35
CA LYS A 39 9.69 -2.64 -8.46
C LYS A 39 10.26 -3.84 -9.21
N TYR A 40 11.12 -4.59 -8.53
CA TYR A 40 11.68 -5.84 -9.02
C TYR A 40 11.42 -6.96 -8.01
N GLU A 41 10.86 -8.07 -8.47
CA GLU A 41 10.60 -9.26 -7.66
C GLU A 41 11.87 -10.12 -7.60
N LEU A 42 12.50 -10.17 -6.40
CA LEU A 42 13.74 -10.92 -6.18
C LEU A 42 13.49 -12.40 -5.96
N ILE A 43 12.45 -12.71 -5.21
CA ILE A 43 12.09 -14.07 -4.81
C ILE A 43 10.57 -14.20 -4.90
N GLU A 44 10.13 -15.21 -5.61
CA GLU A 44 8.74 -15.66 -5.61
C GLU A 44 8.69 -17.15 -5.29
N SER A 45 7.85 -17.52 -4.36
CA SER A 45 7.60 -18.92 -3.99
C SER A 45 6.11 -19.20 -3.98
N ALA A 46 5.57 -19.60 -5.12
CA ALA A 46 4.15 -19.93 -5.25
C ALA A 46 3.69 -21.02 -4.28
N PRO A 47 4.46 -22.13 -4.03
CA PRO A 47 4.06 -23.16 -3.06
C PRO A 47 3.93 -22.65 -1.62
N HIS A 48 4.66 -21.61 -1.28
CA HIS A 48 4.65 -21.00 0.06
C HIS A 48 3.94 -19.65 0.09
N GLU A 49 3.34 -19.22 -1.05
CA GLU A 49 2.68 -17.91 -1.19
C GLU A 49 3.56 -16.77 -0.67
N ALA A 50 4.86 -16.82 -0.93
CA ALA A 50 5.83 -15.86 -0.41
C ALA A 50 6.49 -15.07 -1.54
N VAL A 51 6.66 -13.77 -1.32
CA VAL A 51 7.31 -12.87 -2.27
C VAL A 51 8.23 -11.91 -1.53
N VAL A 52 9.41 -11.64 -2.11
CA VAL A 52 10.32 -10.57 -1.67
C VAL A 52 10.66 -9.72 -2.89
N SER A 53 10.51 -8.42 -2.74
CA SER A 53 10.77 -7.45 -3.81
C SER A 53 11.63 -6.30 -3.30
N VAL A 54 12.33 -5.66 -4.22
CA VAL A 54 12.93 -4.34 -4.00
C VAL A 54 12.21 -3.31 -4.85
N ALA A 55 12.10 -2.11 -4.34
CA ALA A 55 11.50 -1.01 -5.07
C ALA A 55 12.34 0.25 -4.91
N LEU A 56 12.25 1.11 -5.90
CA LEU A 56 12.78 2.46 -5.87
C LEU A 56 11.69 3.40 -6.31
N SER A 57 11.27 4.32 -5.43
CA SER A 57 10.34 5.37 -5.78
C SER A 57 11.02 6.74 -5.78
N TYR A 58 10.61 7.57 -6.72
CA TYR A 58 11.04 8.95 -6.86
C TYR A 58 9.82 9.85 -6.88
N GLU A 59 9.74 10.74 -5.91
CA GLU A 59 8.70 11.76 -5.79
C GLU A 59 9.24 13.08 -6.34
N VAL A 60 8.52 13.64 -7.32
CA VAL A 60 8.90 14.89 -8.00
C VAL A 60 8.38 16.07 -7.20
N GLY A 61 9.24 16.72 -6.45
CA GLY A 61 8.90 17.85 -5.61
C GLY A 61 8.29 19.02 -6.37
N GLY A 62 7.35 19.70 -5.72
CA GLY A 62 6.69 20.89 -6.28
C GLY A 62 5.66 20.61 -7.38
N THR A 63 5.36 19.36 -7.69
CA THR A 63 4.29 19.00 -8.64
C THR A 63 2.91 18.97 -7.99
N GLY A 64 2.87 18.86 -6.66
CA GLY A 64 1.67 18.88 -5.87
C GLY A 64 1.31 20.25 -5.29
N ARG A 65 0.19 20.31 -4.59
CA ARG A 65 -0.28 21.51 -3.90
C ARG A 65 0.28 21.57 -2.48
N ARG A 66 1.11 22.55 -2.16
CA ARG A 66 1.69 22.72 -0.80
C ARG A 66 0.64 22.78 0.31
N ALA A 67 -0.54 23.32 0.04
CA ALA A 67 -1.59 23.46 1.04
C ALA A 67 -2.15 22.12 1.54
N VAL A 68 -1.94 21.01 0.80
CA VAL A 68 -2.30 19.66 1.24
C VAL A 68 -1.10 18.86 1.77
N GLY A 69 0.08 19.50 1.90
CA GLY A 69 1.28 18.87 2.45
C GLY A 69 2.32 18.43 1.41
N ALA A 70 2.09 18.71 0.11
CA ALA A 70 3.07 18.37 -0.93
C ALA A 70 4.37 19.16 -0.73
N GLU A 71 5.49 18.45 -0.72
CA GLU A 71 6.81 19.01 -0.50
C GLU A 71 7.35 19.67 -1.79
N SER A 72 8.25 20.64 -1.62
CA SER A 72 8.85 21.34 -2.76
C SER A 72 10.15 20.75 -3.26
N PHE A 73 10.63 19.69 -2.62
CA PHE A 73 11.86 18.99 -2.93
C PHE A 73 11.57 17.55 -3.38
N ASP A 74 12.47 17.02 -4.17
CA ASP A 74 12.41 15.65 -4.63
C ASP A 74 12.74 14.69 -3.50
N THR A 75 12.17 13.47 -3.54
CA THR A 75 12.49 12.43 -2.56
C THR A 75 12.71 11.09 -3.26
N LEU A 76 13.85 10.46 -3.00
CA LEU A 76 14.16 9.10 -3.43
C LEU A 76 13.91 8.13 -2.29
N THR A 77 13.22 7.02 -2.56
CA THR A 77 12.91 6.02 -1.51
C THR A 77 13.21 4.61 -2.01
N PRO A 78 14.41 4.06 -1.74
CA PRO A 78 14.68 2.64 -1.83
C PRO A 78 13.90 1.89 -0.74
N THR A 79 13.30 0.75 -1.12
CA THR A 79 12.42 -0.03 -0.24
C THR A 79 12.58 -1.53 -0.49
N VAL A 80 12.59 -2.32 0.58
CA VAL A 80 12.41 -3.77 0.54
C VAL A 80 10.99 -4.08 0.96
N LEU A 81 10.34 -4.99 0.23
CA LEU A 81 8.98 -5.46 0.51
C LEU A 81 9.00 -6.97 0.66
N ALA A 82 8.22 -7.49 1.59
CA ALA A 82 8.02 -8.92 1.74
C ALA A 82 6.55 -9.22 2.01
N GLY A 83 6.06 -10.32 1.46
CA GLY A 83 4.69 -10.78 1.65
C GLY A 83 4.63 -12.29 1.83
N LYS A 84 3.70 -12.76 2.65
CA LYS A 84 3.46 -14.19 2.91
C LYS A 84 1.95 -14.42 3.08
N GLY A 85 1.40 -15.29 2.26
CA GLY A 85 0.09 -15.92 2.46
C GLY A 85 0.22 -17.18 3.31
N PHE A 86 -0.86 -17.63 3.88
CA PHE A 86 -0.89 -18.82 4.75
C PHE A 86 -1.70 -19.99 4.16
N GLY A 87 -1.93 -19.98 2.85
CA GLY A 87 -2.65 -21.04 2.14
C GLY A 87 -1.99 -22.42 2.22
N ASP A 88 -0.67 -22.46 2.48
CA ASP A 88 0.13 -23.68 2.66
C ASP A 88 -0.01 -24.36 4.04
N LEU A 89 -0.80 -23.80 4.96
CA LEU A 89 -1.03 -24.38 6.28
C LEU A 89 -1.76 -25.74 6.21
N PRO A 90 -1.47 -26.68 7.14
CA PRO A 90 -2.14 -27.97 7.20
C PRO A 90 -3.64 -27.84 7.53
N ASP A 91 -4.43 -28.89 7.22
CA ASP A 91 -5.90 -28.87 7.36
C ASP A 91 -6.39 -28.53 8.77
N ARG A 92 -5.65 -28.91 9.81
CA ARG A 92 -5.97 -28.55 11.20
C ARG A 92 -5.97 -27.04 11.46
N LEU A 93 -5.30 -26.27 10.61
CA LEU A 93 -5.19 -24.81 10.67
C LEU A 93 -5.87 -24.13 9.47
N ALA A 94 -6.75 -24.85 8.75
CA ALA A 94 -7.36 -24.36 7.52
C ALA A 94 -8.06 -22.99 7.67
N VAL A 95 -8.63 -22.71 8.85
CA VAL A 95 -9.26 -21.40 9.15
C VAL A 95 -8.29 -20.22 9.11
N LEU A 96 -6.99 -20.46 9.21
CA LEU A 96 -5.93 -19.43 9.13
C LEU A 96 -5.38 -19.28 7.71
N ARG A 97 -5.72 -20.18 6.77
CA ARG A 97 -5.26 -20.07 5.36
C ARG A 97 -5.65 -18.78 4.66
N PRO A 98 -6.82 -18.14 4.98
CA PRO A 98 -7.16 -16.85 4.39
C PRO A 98 -6.33 -15.66 4.89
N LEU A 99 -5.47 -15.86 5.90
CA LEU A 99 -4.57 -14.82 6.37
C LEU A 99 -3.45 -14.56 5.36
N ALA A 100 -3.07 -13.30 5.24
CA ALA A 100 -1.82 -12.89 4.61
C ALA A 100 -1.19 -11.75 5.43
N VAL A 101 0.13 -11.66 5.38
CA VAL A 101 0.90 -10.57 5.97
C VAL A 101 1.84 -10.00 4.92
N ALA A 102 2.02 -8.69 4.93
CA ALA A 102 3.05 -8.04 4.14
C ALA A 102 3.71 -6.95 4.96
N GLY A 103 4.93 -6.62 4.60
CA GLY A 103 5.68 -5.55 5.25
C GLY A 103 6.61 -4.84 4.28
N LEU A 104 7.01 -3.66 4.67
CA LEU A 104 8.00 -2.85 3.96
C LEU A 104 9.00 -2.23 4.93
N LEU A 105 10.21 -2.00 4.41
CA LEU A 105 11.26 -1.24 5.06
C LEU A 105 11.98 -0.41 4.00
N GLY A 106 12.00 0.91 4.16
CA GLY A 106 12.62 1.82 3.21
C GLY A 106 13.23 3.03 3.88
N VAL A 107 14.01 3.79 3.12
CA VAL A 107 14.59 5.06 3.57
C VAL A 107 14.17 6.14 2.60
N GLN A 108 13.48 7.16 3.08
CA GLN A 108 13.21 8.38 2.33
C GLN A 108 14.44 9.28 2.41
N ILE A 109 14.98 9.63 1.25
CA ILE A 109 16.16 10.46 1.07
C ILE A 109 15.72 11.74 0.33
N PRO A 110 15.35 12.80 1.05
CA PRO A 110 14.95 14.05 0.43
C PRO A 110 16.16 14.78 -0.18
N ALA A 111 15.94 15.47 -1.29
CA ALA A 111 16.95 16.35 -1.86
C ALA A 111 17.21 17.56 -0.97
N GLY A 112 18.48 17.96 -0.87
CA GLY A 112 18.88 19.14 -0.08
C GLY A 112 19.25 18.82 1.36
N ARG A 113 18.91 19.74 2.30
CA ARG A 113 19.25 19.61 3.72
C ARG A 113 18.04 19.20 4.57
N HIS A 114 17.31 18.23 4.10
CA HIS A 114 16.18 17.64 4.84
C HIS A 114 16.60 16.32 5.49
N PRO A 115 16.03 15.95 6.64
CA PRO A 115 16.38 14.72 7.34
C PRO A 115 15.96 13.48 6.54
N ASP A 116 16.82 12.47 6.53
CA ASP A 116 16.44 11.14 6.07
C ASP A 116 15.44 10.51 7.02
N VAL A 117 14.49 9.76 6.49
CA VAL A 117 13.43 9.13 7.28
C VAL A 117 13.38 7.64 6.97
N LEU A 118 13.56 6.81 7.99
CA LEU A 118 13.23 5.39 7.91
C LEU A 118 11.72 5.23 7.88
N VAL A 119 11.21 4.60 6.84
CA VAL A 119 9.80 4.21 6.70
C VAL A 119 9.68 2.70 6.81
N TRP A 120 8.80 2.25 7.66
CA TRP A 120 8.54 0.82 7.82
C TRP A 120 7.10 0.59 8.23
N GLY A 121 6.61 -0.58 7.95
CA GLY A 121 5.23 -0.90 8.27
C GLY A 121 4.86 -2.28 7.81
N GLY A 122 3.62 -2.64 8.06
CA GLY A 122 3.09 -3.93 7.65
C GLY A 122 1.58 -3.96 7.72
N VAL A 123 1.03 -4.94 7.05
CA VAL A 123 -0.40 -5.22 7.00
C VAL A 123 -0.65 -6.68 7.32
N ILE A 124 -1.69 -6.93 8.06
CA ILE A 124 -2.32 -8.26 8.19
C ILE A 124 -3.71 -8.17 7.61
N GLU A 125 -4.04 -9.13 6.76
CA GLU A 125 -5.34 -9.19 6.09
C GLU A 125 -5.94 -10.59 6.18
N TYR A 126 -7.28 -10.67 6.10
CA TYR A 126 -8.02 -11.92 6.10
C TYR A 126 -9.00 -11.95 4.93
N SER A 127 -8.76 -12.79 3.94
CA SER A 127 -9.56 -12.87 2.72
C SER A 127 -10.85 -13.70 2.93
N LEU A 128 -12.00 -13.05 3.04
CA LEU A 128 -13.29 -13.74 3.05
C LEU A 128 -13.59 -14.46 1.71
N PRO A 129 -13.23 -13.90 0.54
CA PRO A 129 -13.31 -14.65 -0.73
C PRO A 129 -12.51 -15.95 -0.72
N TYR A 130 -11.28 -15.94 -0.15
CA TYR A 130 -10.47 -17.15 -0.03
C TYR A 130 -11.11 -18.17 0.92
N LEU A 131 -11.60 -17.69 2.08
CA LEU A 131 -12.32 -18.54 3.04
C LEU A 131 -13.48 -19.30 2.38
N GLU A 132 -14.31 -18.57 1.64
CA GLU A 132 -15.51 -19.09 0.98
C GLU A 132 -15.17 -20.09 -0.14
N SER A 133 -14.10 -19.81 -0.90
CA SER A 133 -13.74 -20.58 -2.10
C SER A 133 -12.91 -21.83 -1.78
N PHE A 134 -12.01 -21.78 -0.79
CA PHE A 134 -10.98 -22.79 -0.58
C PHE A 134 -10.99 -23.46 0.79
N VAL A 135 -11.67 -22.88 1.79
CA VAL A 135 -11.61 -23.41 3.15
C VAL A 135 -12.97 -23.94 3.59
N LYS A 136 -13.99 -23.10 3.61
CA LYS A 136 -15.31 -23.45 4.11
C LYS A 136 -16.37 -22.55 3.49
N ARG A 137 -17.40 -23.16 2.92
CA ARG A 137 -18.61 -22.44 2.50
C ARG A 137 -19.38 -21.93 3.71
N VAL A 138 -19.33 -20.63 3.93
CA VAL A 138 -20.04 -19.93 5.02
C VAL A 138 -21.32 -19.28 4.53
N ASN A 139 -21.55 -19.30 3.19
CA ASN A 139 -22.68 -18.69 2.49
C ASN A 139 -22.81 -17.18 2.81
N LEU A 140 -21.69 -16.47 2.75
CA LEU A 140 -21.67 -15.03 2.95
C LEU A 140 -22.44 -14.35 1.81
N SER A 141 -23.39 -13.49 2.18
CA SER A 141 -24.12 -12.69 1.19
C SER A 141 -23.28 -11.54 0.66
N PRO A 142 -23.51 -11.09 -0.60
CA PRO A 142 -22.93 -9.85 -1.07
C PRO A 142 -23.32 -8.64 -0.18
N PRO A 143 -22.41 -7.68 0.10
CA PRO A 143 -21.05 -7.60 -0.41
C PRO A 143 -19.98 -8.31 0.45
N LEU A 144 -20.36 -8.98 1.56
CA LEU A 144 -19.44 -9.56 2.54
C LEU A 144 -18.53 -10.63 1.94
N ASN A 145 -19.05 -11.43 1.01
CA ASN A 145 -18.30 -12.49 0.33
C ASN A 145 -17.14 -11.97 -0.55
N ARG A 146 -17.01 -10.64 -0.69
CA ARG A 146 -15.96 -9.96 -1.45
C ARG A 146 -15.10 -9.04 -0.60
N LEU A 147 -15.23 -9.10 0.72
CA LEU A 147 -14.46 -8.27 1.65
C LEU A 147 -13.17 -8.96 2.10
N VAL A 148 -12.13 -8.15 2.22
CA VAL A 148 -10.85 -8.48 2.83
C VAL A 148 -10.62 -7.48 3.96
N PRO A 149 -11.03 -7.79 5.21
CA PRO A 149 -10.65 -7.00 6.38
C PRO A 149 -9.13 -6.97 6.54
N LEU A 150 -8.60 -5.83 6.99
CA LEU A 150 -7.17 -5.65 7.21
C LEU A 150 -6.89 -4.70 8.39
N VAL A 151 -5.67 -4.79 8.90
CA VAL A 151 -5.08 -3.78 9.78
C VAL A 151 -3.69 -3.48 9.27
N GLU A 152 -3.42 -2.21 8.97
CA GLU A 152 -2.12 -1.72 8.55
C GLU A 152 -1.46 -0.90 9.67
N ILE A 153 -0.14 -0.97 9.76
CA ILE A 153 0.69 -0.11 10.61
C ILE A 153 1.69 0.59 9.70
N GLU A 154 1.70 1.92 9.75
CA GLU A 154 2.67 2.76 9.05
C GLU A 154 3.52 3.52 10.05
N MET A 155 4.84 3.41 9.92
CA MET A 155 5.81 3.98 10.86
C MET A 155 6.86 4.80 10.13
N ARG A 156 7.25 5.92 10.74
CA ARG A 156 8.30 6.83 10.26
C ARG A 156 9.23 7.18 11.41
N THR A 157 10.52 7.05 11.17
CA THR A 157 11.57 7.34 12.18
C THR A 157 12.60 8.27 11.57
N ASN A 158 12.80 9.45 12.15
CA ASN A 158 13.84 10.36 11.70
C ASN A 158 15.22 9.77 11.98
N LEU A 159 16.08 9.75 10.97
CA LEU A 159 17.46 9.24 11.06
C LEU A 159 18.48 10.35 11.32
N ASP A 160 18.06 11.60 11.34
CA ASP A 160 18.94 12.75 11.51
C ASP A 160 19.46 12.88 12.95
N ARG A 161 20.71 13.36 13.09
CA ARG A 161 21.39 13.49 14.38
C ARG A 161 20.77 14.53 15.31
N ASP A 162 20.12 15.56 14.75
CA ASP A 162 19.52 16.65 15.52
C ASP A 162 18.17 16.31 16.15
N SER A 163 17.53 15.25 15.68
CA SER A 163 16.27 14.73 16.23
C SER A 163 16.17 13.21 16.08
N PRO A 164 17.17 12.46 16.61
CA PRO A 164 17.24 11.02 16.40
C PRO A 164 16.07 10.30 17.07
N GLY A 165 15.50 9.32 16.34
CA GLY A 165 14.55 8.38 16.91
C GLY A 165 13.15 8.92 17.18
N ARG A 166 12.77 10.11 16.67
CA ARG A 166 11.37 10.54 16.76
C ARG A 166 10.50 9.64 15.89
N LEU A 167 9.87 8.70 16.56
CA LEU A 167 8.95 7.76 15.96
C LEU A 167 7.59 8.41 15.78
N ARG A 168 7.00 8.25 14.62
CA ARG A 168 5.62 8.62 14.31
C ARG A 168 4.97 7.45 13.60
N GLY A 169 3.70 7.25 13.82
CA GLY A 169 3.00 6.19 13.14
C GLY A 169 1.51 6.24 13.30
N THR A 170 0.86 5.44 12.48
CA THR A 170 -0.58 5.24 12.49
C THR A 170 -0.91 3.76 12.49
N VAL A 171 -2.05 3.41 13.05
CA VAL A 171 -2.70 2.11 12.87
C VAL A 171 -3.98 2.33 12.07
N ASN A 172 -4.13 1.56 11.00
CA ASN A 172 -5.16 1.79 10.00
C ASN A 172 -6.02 0.51 9.83
N PRO A 173 -7.04 0.31 10.70
CA PRO A 173 -8.01 -0.75 10.47
C PRO A 173 -8.92 -0.41 9.29
N GLY A 174 -9.22 -1.40 8.48
CA GLY A 174 -10.03 -1.18 7.30
C GLY A 174 -10.43 -2.45 6.58
N PHE A 175 -10.85 -2.30 5.36
CA PHE A 175 -11.18 -3.40 4.47
C PHE A 175 -10.97 -3.03 3.00
N VAL A 176 -10.78 -4.05 2.18
CA VAL A 176 -10.84 -3.96 0.72
C VAL A 176 -12.02 -4.77 0.22
N TRP A 177 -12.89 -4.16 -0.56
CA TRP A 177 -13.88 -4.87 -1.37
C TRP A 177 -13.27 -5.22 -2.72
N VAL A 178 -13.33 -6.50 -3.09
CA VAL A 178 -12.68 -7.03 -4.31
C VAL A 178 -13.75 -7.42 -5.32
N GLY A 179 -13.94 -6.59 -6.33
CA GLY A 179 -14.74 -6.89 -7.52
C GLY A 179 -13.89 -7.42 -8.67
N ASP A 180 -14.53 -7.81 -9.75
CA ASP A 180 -13.85 -8.41 -10.91
C ASP A 180 -13.00 -7.36 -11.68
N VAL A 181 -13.49 -6.13 -11.76
CA VAL A 181 -12.83 -5.00 -12.45
C VAL A 181 -12.36 -3.93 -11.48
N LEU A 182 -13.04 -3.80 -10.36
CA LEU A 182 -12.90 -2.72 -9.41
C LEU A 182 -12.56 -3.23 -8.02
N GLN A 183 -11.61 -2.60 -7.35
CA GLN A 183 -11.35 -2.78 -5.92
C GLN A 183 -11.51 -1.44 -5.21
N ILE A 184 -12.17 -1.45 -4.06
CA ILE A 184 -12.38 -0.28 -3.22
C ILE A 184 -11.86 -0.60 -1.84
N GLY A 185 -10.91 0.20 -1.36
CA GLY A 185 -10.42 0.13 0.02
C GLY A 185 -10.88 1.32 0.83
N LEU A 186 -11.15 1.08 2.11
CA LEU A 186 -11.48 2.10 3.08
C LEU A 186 -10.82 1.75 4.42
N GLU A 187 -10.13 2.72 5.01
CA GLU A 187 -9.40 2.59 6.26
C GLU A 187 -9.64 3.81 7.16
N ALA A 188 -9.75 3.55 8.45
CA ALA A 188 -9.58 4.60 9.45
C ALA A 188 -8.09 4.77 9.72
N VAL A 189 -7.60 6.01 9.76
CA VAL A 189 -6.19 6.33 10.02
C VAL A 189 -6.10 6.89 11.43
N ALA A 190 -5.65 6.10 12.39
CA ALA A 190 -5.55 6.49 13.79
C ALA A 190 -4.07 6.71 14.18
N PRO A 191 -3.70 7.92 14.64
CA PRO A 191 -2.36 8.19 15.13
C PRO A 191 -2.04 7.34 16.36
N LEU A 192 -0.79 6.83 16.45
CA LEU A 192 -0.34 6.03 17.58
C LEU A 192 0.13 6.90 18.77
N ASP A 193 0.47 8.17 18.51
CA ASP A 193 0.91 9.12 19.52
C ASP A 193 0.56 10.58 19.11
N ASP A 194 0.72 11.52 20.03
CA ASP A 194 0.49 12.95 19.80
C ASP A 194 1.42 13.55 18.72
N GLY A 195 2.58 12.95 18.47
CA GLY A 195 3.52 13.37 17.43
C GLY A 195 3.06 13.00 16.03
N SER A 196 2.22 11.99 15.93
CA SER A 196 1.62 11.49 14.68
C SER A 196 0.31 12.20 14.33
N GLY A 197 -0.27 12.93 15.30
CA GLY A 197 -1.54 13.65 15.15
C GLY A 197 -2.48 13.39 16.31
N ARG A 198 -3.62 14.08 16.33
CA ARG A 198 -4.64 13.96 17.38
C ARG A 198 -6.02 13.54 16.87
N GLY A 199 -6.22 13.58 15.56
CA GLY A 199 -7.49 13.25 14.93
C GLY A 199 -7.43 11.91 14.21
N VAL A 200 -8.54 11.20 14.17
CA VAL A 200 -8.71 10.03 13.31
C VAL A 200 -9.16 10.51 11.93
N GLY A 201 -8.40 10.12 10.92
CA GLY A 201 -8.71 10.35 9.51
C GLY A 201 -9.39 9.16 8.85
N VAL A 202 -9.78 9.33 7.60
CA VAL A 202 -10.26 8.25 6.73
C VAL A 202 -9.44 8.29 5.44
N ARG A 203 -8.95 7.11 5.02
CA ARG A 203 -8.26 6.93 3.74
C ARG A 203 -9.07 5.96 2.88
N GLY A 204 -9.27 6.33 1.63
CA GLY A 204 -9.90 5.45 0.64
C GLY A 204 -9.05 5.33 -0.61
N PHE A 205 -9.14 4.18 -1.27
CA PHE A 205 -8.57 4.02 -2.60
C PHE A 205 -9.52 3.31 -3.54
N LEU A 206 -9.35 3.60 -4.81
CA LEU A 206 -10.03 2.96 -5.92
C LEU A 206 -8.97 2.38 -6.86
N ARG A 207 -9.04 1.09 -7.12
CA ARG A 207 -8.19 0.43 -8.11
C ARG A 207 -9.06 -0.14 -9.22
N VAL A 208 -8.72 0.19 -10.45
CA VAL A 208 -9.39 -0.33 -11.65
C VAL A 208 -8.42 -1.24 -12.38
N SER A 209 -8.84 -2.48 -12.67
CA SER A 209 -8.09 -3.42 -13.49
C SER A 209 -8.35 -3.12 -14.97
N LEU A 210 -7.36 -2.51 -15.62
CA LEU A 210 -7.46 -2.20 -17.06
C LEU A 210 -7.49 -3.47 -17.92
N ASP A 211 -6.91 -4.56 -17.45
CA ASP A 211 -6.91 -5.85 -18.11
C ASP A 211 -8.31 -6.43 -18.19
N ALA A 212 -9.07 -6.32 -17.09
CA ALA A 212 -10.45 -6.76 -17.04
C ALA A 212 -11.39 -5.88 -17.88
N LEU A 213 -11.05 -4.59 -18.08
CA LEU A 213 -11.82 -3.65 -18.90
C LEU A 213 -11.49 -3.72 -20.38
N LEU A 214 -10.20 -3.78 -20.73
CA LEU A 214 -9.68 -3.60 -22.09
C LEU A 214 -9.14 -4.89 -22.69
N GLY A 215 -9.25 -6.00 -21.96
CA GLY A 215 -8.80 -7.33 -22.37
C GLY A 215 -7.34 -7.62 -21.95
N GLU A 216 -6.99 -8.90 -21.95
CA GLU A 216 -5.73 -9.44 -21.42
C GLU A 216 -4.44 -8.84 -22.01
N ARG A 217 -4.52 -8.18 -23.18
CA ARG A 217 -3.34 -7.56 -23.82
C ARG A 217 -2.73 -6.44 -22.98
N PHE A 218 -3.52 -5.77 -22.16
CA PHE A 218 -3.02 -4.68 -21.28
C PHE A 218 -2.33 -5.20 -20.04
N GLY A 219 -2.67 -6.39 -19.54
CA GLY A 219 -2.05 -7.04 -18.38
C GLY A 219 -0.74 -7.76 -18.67
N ARG A 220 -0.52 -8.11 -19.93
CA ARG A 220 0.71 -8.83 -20.30
C ARG A 220 1.95 -7.94 -20.14
N PRO A 221 3.09 -8.52 -19.76
CA PRO A 221 4.37 -7.81 -19.79
C PRO A 221 4.63 -7.21 -21.17
N LEU A 222 5.34 -6.08 -21.23
CA LEU A 222 5.74 -5.48 -22.49
C LEU A 222 6.82 -6.31 -23.19
N PHE A 223 7.68 -6.96 -22.40
CA PHE A 223 8.75 -7.82 -22.87
C PHE A 223 8.78 -9.12 -22.04
N GLY A 224 8.99 -10.23 -22.69
CA GLY A 224 9.01 -11.57 -22.09
C GLY A 224 7.87 -12.44 -22.64
N SER A 225 8.09 -13.75 -22.62
CA SER A 225 7.02 -14.72 -22.93
C SER A 225 6.00 -14.74 -21.78
N PRO A 226 4.72 -15.00 -22.10
CA PRO A 226 3.67 -15.17 -21.09
C PRO A 226 3.96 -16.38 -20.20
#